data_d43615af6c825cbae25ceb2fd3881b0b
#
_entry.id   d43615af6c825cbae25ceb2fd3881b0b
#
_cell.length_a   1.000
_cell.length_b   1.000
_cell.length_c   1.000
_cell.angle_alpha   90.00
_cell.angle_beta   90.00
_cell.angle_gamma   90.00
#
_symmetry.space_group_name_H-M   'P 1'
#
loop_
_entity.id
_entity.type
_entity.pdbx_description
1 polymer ?
#
loop_
_entity_poly.entity_id
_entity_poly.type
_entity_poly.pdbx_seq_one_letter_code
_entity_poly.pdbx_strand_id
1 'polypeptide(L)'
;MRWGILALGLLAVSGTSSGPDGSFGAVFFPDPAVEILTPAFQKSKGFSSEEEVTQWFDQVSIRFPNASVQRVKLGTTPRGRIMGGFRINGSNPGANPVRIWVQGALHGDEQATPDGVMHLVEMVLSDQELANRVELMVVPIANPDGYARAMRQSASGMDLNRDMMMRQGPENQMIMSVFNEFRPEVALDFHEYRPYRSDFTEIGSRGVTAYFDNMFLGSSNVNIPEVLRAEIAAYVDGAATAAAQWGYRTHAYFVPEDDRGSMRMRLGSASSRSTATNYALHNCVSALIETRGVGQGRSALKRRVHSMAIIGLAFVQKAAADPDHLRAVLDAAHRDPMGPVIELHQPIEQRRYTFIDLAKRDTASFGFATRNYAQMQPRVRRPKPKFYALDKSALTPELIRSGLLVNQETKSLNQKAMAYEVAQRTEGLGANNQRTQKVVCTQVPTTITGDFVIISMDDLPSRLWYELFEPELDNSLVRNGLIECSIGKQLPYYAIYEEIN
;
A
#
# COMPACT_ATOMS: atom_id res chain seq x y z
N MET A 1 -60.28 9.42 -11.28
CA MET A 1 -59.39 9.76 -10.12
C MET A 1 -57.97 9.45 -10.50
N ARG A 2 -57.18 10.46 -10.78
CA ARG A 2 -55.76 10.33 -11.15
C ARG A 2 -54.93 10.52 -9.89
N TRP A 3 -54.14 9.55 -9.52
CA TRP A 3 -53.14 9.68 -8.47
C TRP A 3 -51.79 10.04 -9.11
N GLY A 4 -51.33 11.27 -8.83
CA GLY A 4 -50.02 11.73 -9.22
C GLY A 4 -48.98 11.22 -8.21
N ILE A 5 -47.95 10.57 -8.71
CA ILE A 5 -46.78 10.19 -7.95
C ILE A 5 -45.81 11.40 -7.91
N LEU A 6 -45.66 12.00 -6.74
CA LEU A 6 -44.60 12.98 -6.48
C LEU A 6 -43.28 12.21 -6.33
N ALA A 7 -42.39 12.37 -7.28
CA ALA A 7 -41.00 11.97 -7.14
C ALA A 7 -40.23 13.02 -6.30
N LEU A 8 -39.96 12.72 -5.04
CA LEU A 8 -39.01 13.49 -4.25
C LEU A 8 -37.60 13.22 -4.80
N GLY A 9 -37.04 14.18 -5.50
CA GLY A 9 -35.62 14.20 -5.85
C GLY A 9 -34.77 14.43 -4.60
N LEU A 10 -34.06 13.40 -4.16
CA LEU A 10 -32.97 13.59 -3.22
C LEU A 10 -31.83 14.35 -3.94
N LEU A 11 -31.75 15.64 -3.70
CA LEU A 11 -30.54 16.43 -3.93
C LEU A 11 -29.47 15.94 -2.95
N ALA A 12 -28.55 15.16 -3.45
CA ALA A 12 -27.30 14.87 -2.76
C ALA A 12 -26.54 16.20 -2.61
N VAL A 13 -26.66 16.84 -1.46
CA VAL A 13 -25.79 17.95 -1.08
C VAL A 13 -24.41 17.35 -0.89
N SER A 14 -23.56 17.46 -1.91
CA SER A 14 -22.13 17.29 -1.79
C SER A 14 -21.60 18.43 -0.92
N GLY A 15 -21.65 18.24 0.39
CA GLY A 15 -21.06 19.14 1.35
C GLY A 15 -19.55 19.13 1.17
N THR A 16 -19.01 20.03 0.36
CA THR A 16 -17.61 20.42 0.42
C THR A 16 -17.44 21.10 1.78
N SER A 17 -16.93 20.37 2.77
CA SER A 17 -16.42 21.02 3.97
C SER A 17 -15.25 21.90 3.56
N SER A 18 -15.51 23.17 3.27
CA SER A 18 -14.50 24.19 3.11
C SER A 18 -13.74 24.24 4.44
N GLY A 19 -12.50 23.74 4.44
CA GLY A 19 -11.59 23.88 5.58
C GLY A 19 -11.42 25.38 5.93
N PRO A 20 -10.92 25.68 7.14
CA PRO A 20 -10.68 27.05 7.56
C PRO A 20 -9.82 27.81 6.53
N ASP A 21 -10.05 29.11 6.45
CA ASP A 21 -9.47 30.01 5.47
C ASP A 21 -7.94 29.84 5.25
N GLY A 22 -7.42 30.37 4.14
CA GLY A 22 -5.98 30.24 3.79
C GLY A 22 -5.02 30.74 4.86
N SER A 23 -5.49 31.59 5.80
CA SER A 23 -4.71 32.08 6.95
C SER A 23 -4.37 30.96 7.96
N PHE A 24 -5.27 29.98 8.15
CA PHE A 24 -5.03 28.84 9.03
C PHE A 24 -3.91 27.92 8.50
N GLY A 25 -3.93 27.61 7.20
CA GLY A 25 -2.89 26.80 6.55
C GLY A 25 -1.52 27.46 6.67
N ALA A 26 -1.42 28.77 6.40
CA ALA A 26 -0.16 29.51 6.48
C ALA A 26 0.45 29.55 7.90
N VAL A 27 -0.40 29.58 8.94
CA VAL A 27 0.08 29.60 10.35
C VAL A 27 0.62 28.24 10.78
N PHE A 28 -0.11 27.15 10.50
CA PHE A 28 0.25 25.82 11.01
C PHE A 28 1.12 25.02 10.05
N PHE A 29 1.05 25.33 8.74
CA PHE A 29 1.74 24.61 7.68
C PHE A 29 2.38 25.59 6.68
N PRO A 30 3.33 26.45 7.14
CA PRO A 30 3.99 27.41 6.25
C PRO A 30 4.79 26.66 5.18
N ASP A 31 4.75 27.17 3.96
CA ASP A 31 5.55 26.65 2.86
C ASP A 31 7.05 26.85 3.14
N PRO A 32 7.91 25.89 2.79
CA PRO A 32 9.36 26.02 2.92
C PRO A 32 9.93 27.03 1.89
N ALA A 33 11.04 27.63 2.24
CA ALA A 33 11.78 28.56 1.35
C ALA A 33 12.65 27.77 0.34
N VAL A 34 12.00 26.92 -0.48
CA VAL A 34 12.65 26.13 -1.53
C VAL A 34 12.01 26.40 -2.88
N GLU A 35 12.73 26.18 -3.96
CA GLU A 35 12.19 26.16 -5.31
C GLU A 35 11.81 24.72 -5.70
N ILE A 36 10.67 24.57 -6.36
CA ILE A 36 10.20 23.28 -6.91
C ILE A 36 9.83 23.53 -8.37
N LEU A 37 10.47 22.80 -9.28
CA LEU A 37 10.37 23.02 -10.72
C LEU A 37 9.36 22.08 -11.42
N THR A 38 8.49 21.41 -10.66
CA THR A 38 7.46 20.55 -11.25
C THR A 38 6.31 21.38 -11.85
N PRO A 39 5.51 20.82 -12.79
CA PRO A 39 4.54 21.60 -13.56
C PRO A 39 3.47 22.29 -12.72
N ALA A 40 3.06 21.72 -11.58
CA ALA A 40 2.09 22.40 -10.72
C ALA A 40 2.57 23.76 -10.21
N PHE A 41 3.88 23.97 -10.08
CA PHE A 41 4.45 25.23 -9.61
C PHE A 41 4.69 26.26 -10.72
N GLN A 42 4.56 25.86 -11.99
CA GLN A 42 4.62 26.75 -13.15
C GLN A 42 3.28 27.42 -13.47
N LYS A 43 2.23 27.12 -12.69
CA LYS A 43 0.87 27.65 -12.88
C LYS A 43 0.22 28.02 -11.55
N SER A 44 -0.74 28.93 -11.60
CA SER A 44 -1.43 29.46 -10.40
C SER A 44 -2.61 28.59 -9.94
N LYS A 45 -3.13 27.68 -10.78
CA LYS A 45 -4.32 26.86 -10.51
C LYS A 45 -4.12 25.42 -10.94
N GLY A 46 -4.84 24.52 -10.26
CA GLY A 46 -4.80 23.08 -10.57
C GLY A 46 -3.53 22.38 -10.11
N PHE A 47 -3.38 21.13 -10.46
CA PHE A 47 -2.22 20.26 -10.22
C PHE A 47 -1.62 19.85 -11.57
N SER A 48 -0.49 19.17 -11.58
CA SER A 48 0.11 18.67 -12.81
C SER A 48 -0.85 17.72 -13.53
N SER A 49 -1.09 17.95 -14.84
CA SER A 49 -1.88 17.01 -15.64
C SER A 49 -1.05 15.78 -16.02
N GLU A 50 -1.71 14.72 -16.49
CA GLU A 50 -1.06 13.51 -16.97
C GLU A 50 -0.07 13.81 -18.12
N GLU A 51 -0.44 14.71 -19.02
CA GLU A 51 0.42 15.15 -20.12
C GLU A 51 1.63 15.93 -19.59
N GLU A 52 1.43 16.87 -18.65
CA GLU A 52 2.51 17.65 -18.05
C GLU A 52 3.49 16.77 -17.29
N VAL A 53 3.00 15.77 -16.54
CA VAL A 53 3.84 14.79 -15.86
C VAL A 53 4.67 13.99 -16.88
N THR A 54 4.04 13.49 -17.93
CA THR A 54 4.73 12.75 -18.99
C THR A 54 5.79 13.60 -19.67
N GLN A 55 5.46 14.83 -20.06
CA GLN A 55 6.42 15.77 -20.69
C GLN A 55 7.57 16.12 -19.76
N TRP A 56 7.31 16.25 -18.46
CA TRP A 56 8.35 16.52 -17.47
C TRP A 56 9.39 15.40 -17.44
N PHE A 57 8.95 14.13 -17.44
CA PHE A 57 9.85 12.96 -17.49
C PHE A 57 10.60 12.86 -18.81
N ASP A 58 9.99 13.19 -19.95
CA ASP A 58 10.68 13.22 -21.24
C ASP A 58 11.82 14.24 -21.29
N GLN A 59 11.69 15.32 -20.54
CA GLN A 59 12.70 16.38 -20.47
C GLN A 59 13.77 16.10 -19.40
N VAL A 60 13.65 15.04 -18.59
CA VAL A 60 14.63 14.72 -17.53
C VAL A 60 16.03 14.55 -18.11
N SER A 61 16.21 13.81 -19.21
CA SER A 61 17.54 13.62 -19.84
C SER A 61 18.14 14.93 -20.41
N ILE A 62 17.32 15.93 -20.71
CA ILE A 62 17.79 17.27 -21.14
C ILE A 62 18.30 18.05 -19.93
N ARG A 63 17.55 18.01 -18.82
CA ARG A 63 17.88 18.73 -17.58
C ARG A 63 19.02 18.05 -16.79
N PHE A 64 19.10 16.73 -16.89
CA PHE A 64 20.11 15.89 -16.26
C PHE A 64 20.80 15.04 -17.34
N PRO A 65 21.78 15.58 -18.08
CA PRO A 65 22.45 14.87 -19.20
C PRO A 65 23.16 13.58 -18.76
N ASN A 66 23.43 13.46 -17.47
CA ASN A 66 24.01 12.28 -16.84
C ASN A 66 22.95 11.29 -16.28
N ALA A 67 21.71 11.37 -16.73
CA ALA A 67 20.65 10.42 -16.37
C ALA A 67 20.23 9.59 -17.60
N SER A 68 19.97 8.30 -17.36
CA SER A 68 19.27 7.44 -18.31
C SER A 68 17.81 7.37 -17.93
N VAL A 69 16.91 7.65 -18.87
CA VAL A 69 15.46 7.59 -18.68
C VAL A 69 14.85 6.75 -19.77
N GLN A 70 14.17 5.68 -19.37
CA GLN A 70 13.44 4.80 -20.28
C GLN A 70 11.95 4.80 -19.92
N ARG A 71 11.07 5.09 -20.88
CA ARG A 71 9.62 4.91 -20.68
C ARG A 71 9.27 3.44 -20.60
N VAL A 72 8.39 3.12 -19.66
CA VAL A 72 7.81 1.79 -19.46
C VAL A 72 6.30 1.89 -19.59
N LYS A 73 5.69 1.15 -20.51
CA LYS A 73 4.24 1.04 -20.60
C LYS A 73 3.79 -0.11 -19.70
N LEU A 74 3.09 0.19 -18.58
CA LEU A 74 2.50 -0.82 -17.73
C LEU A 74 1.29 -1.47 -18.42
N GLY A 75 0.46 -0.66 -19.08
CA GLY A 75 -0.71 -1.14 -19.79
C GLY A 75 -1.66 -0.02 -20.23
N THR A 76 -2.91 -0.38 -20.47
CA THR A 76 -3.99 0.56 -20.84
C THR A 76 -5.17 0.35 -19.90
N THR A 77 -5.66 1.42 -19.31
CA THR A 77 -6.78 1.40 -18.38
C THR A 77 -8.12 1.11 -19.07
N PRO A 78 -9.19 0.76 -18.34
CA PRO A 78 -10.51 0.54 -18.92
C PRO A 78 -11.08 1.73 -19.72
N ARG A 79 -10.62 2.97 -19.45
CA ARG A 79 -11.02 4.16 -20.23
C ARG A 79 -10.05 4.51 -21.36
N GLY A 80 -9.11 3.63 -21.69
CA GLY A 80 -8.17 3.81 -22.79
C GLY A 80 -6.97 4.72 -22.47
N ARG A 81 -6.73 5.10 -21.21
CA ARG A 81 -5.54 5.86 -20.81
C ARG A 81 -4.33 4.94 -20.69
N ILE A 82 -3.16 5.44 -21.06
CA ILE A 82 -1.91 4.70 -20.88
C ILE A 82 -1.47 4.85 -19.42
N MET A 83 -1.33 3.73 -18.71
CA MET A 83 -0.59 3.69 -17.47
C MET A 83 0.90 3.57 -17.81
N GLY A 84 1.63 4.64 -17.57
CA GLY A 84 3.06 4.75 -17.87
C GLY A 84 3.91 4.82 -16.63
N GLY A 85 5.16 4.38 -16.77
CA GLY A 85 6.23 4.52 -15.80
C GLY A 85 7.54 4.88 -16.47
N PHE A 86 8.56 5.09 -15.64
CA PHE A 86 9.89 5.49 -16.09
C PHE A 86 10.96 4.72 -15.31
N ARG A 87 11.85 4.08 -16.01
CA ARG A 87 13.05 3.48 -15.43
C ARG A 87 14.18 4.48 -15.51
N ILE A 88 14.78 4.82 -14.38
CA ILE A 88 15.71 5.96 -14.26
C ILE A 88 16.93 5.53 -13.45
N ASN A 89 18.12 5.87 -13.96
CA ASN A 89 19.39 5.73 -13.24
C ASN A 89 20.38 6.79 -13.71
N GLY A 90 21.52 6.90 -13.03
CA GLY A 90 22.65 7.69 -13.51
C GLY A 90 23.23 7.12 -14.80
N SER A 91 24.05 7.90 -15.51
CA SER A 91 24.69 7.51 -16.78
C SER A 91 25.80 6.46 -16.62
N ASN A 92 26.31 6.31 -15.41
CA ASN A 92 27.35 5.32 -15.08
C ASN A 92 26.92 4.49 -13.86
N PRO A 93 25.82 3.71 -13.99
CA PRO A 93 25.34 2.92 -12.86
C PRO A 93 26.39 1.90 -12.45
N GLY A 94 26.49 1.65 -11.14
CA GLY A 94 27.28 0.54 -10.61
C GLY A 94 26.81 -0.80 -11.20
N ALA A 95 27.62 -1.85 -11.04
CA ALA A 95 27.31 -3.17 -11.58
C ALA A 95 26.00 -3.78 -11.01
N ASN A 96 25.58 -3.32 -9.83
CA ASN A 96 24.37 -3.80 -9.15
C ASN A 96 23.73 -2.66 -8.35
N PRO A 97 23.08 -1.67 -9.03
CA PRO A 97 22.39 -0.58 -8.35
C PRO A 97 21.23 -1.10 -7.51
N VAL A 98 20.90 -0.39 -6.42
CA VAL A 98 19.73 -0.73 -5.61
C VAL A 98 18.44 -0.39 -6.39
N ARG A 99 17.55 -1.36 -6.52
CA ARG A 99 16.29 -1.20 -7.24
C ARG A 99 15.23 -0.63 -6.31
N ILE A 100 14.70 0.54 -6.69
CA ILE A 100 13.72 1.27 -5.89
C ILE A 100 12.46 1.54 -6.71
N TRP A 101 11.32 1.09 -6.21
CA TRP A 101 10.00 1.42 -6.74
C TRP A 101 9.46 2.68 -6.09
N VAL A 102 8.98 3.63 -6.90
CA VAL A 102 8.35 4.87 -6.42
C VAL A 102 7.05 5.07 -7.16
N GLN A 103 5.94 5.16 -6.44
CA GLN A 103 4.65 5.44 -7.07
C GLN A 103 3.88 6.55 -6.38
N GLY A 104 2.96 7.19 -7.11
CA GLY A 104 2.01 8.17 -6.62
C GLY A 104 0.65 7.99 -7.28
N ALA A 105 -0.34 8.73 -6.78
CA ALA A 105 -1.69 8.79 -7.30
C ALA A 105 -2.35 7.42 -7.54
N LEU A 106 -2.14 6.48 -6.61
CA LEU A 106 -2.94 5.24 -6.56
C LEU A 106 -4.41 5.58 -6.25
N HIS A 107 -4.65 6.60 -5.43
CA HIS A 107 -5.95 7.26 -5.34
C HIS A 107 -5.92 8.55 -6.17
N GLY A 108 -6.88 8.71 -7.08
CA GLY A 108 -6.85 9.82 -8.03
C GLY A 108 -7.21 11.18 -7.44
N ASP A 109 -7.75 11.25 -6.23
CA ASP A 109 -8.01 12.51 -5.50
C ASP A 109 -6.80 13.02 -4.70
N GLU A 110 -5.67 12.32 -4.76
CA GLU A 110 -4.41 12.64 -4.08
C GLU A 110 -3.45 13.35 -5.06
N GLN A 111 -3.86 14.53 -5.47
CA GLN A 111 -3.37 15.22 -6.66
C GLN A 111 -1.94 15.79 -6.56
N ALA A 112 -1.37 15.93 -5.35
CA ALA A 112 0.00 16.45 -5.19
C ALA A 112 1.07 15.35 -5.28
N THR A 113 0.69 14.08 -5.25
CA THR A 113 1.65 12.98 -5.20
C THR A 113 2.51 12.85 -6.46
N PRO A 114 2.03 13.09 -7.71
CA PRO A 114 2.91 13.11 -8.88
C PRO A 114 3.99 14.18 -8.81
N ASP A 115 3.67 15.37 -8.27
CA ASP A 115 4.67 16.43 -8.06
C ASP A 115 5.69 16.04 -6.99
N GLY A 116 5.27 15.33 -5.92
CA GLY A 116 6.18 14.75 -4.93
C GLY A 116 7.14 13.73 -5.52
N VAL A 117 6.64 12.84 -6.37
CA VAL A 117 7.45 11.86 -7.11
C VAL A 117 8.45 12.55 -8.04
N MET A 118 8.02 13.53 -8.84
CA MET A 118 8.90 14.28 -9.74
C MET A 118 9.99 15.02 -8.96
N HIS A 119 9.64 15.68 -7.86
CA HIS A 119 10.61 16.40 -7.04
C HIS A 119 11.62 15.47 -6.36
N LEU A 120 11.20 14.28 -5.92
CA LEU A 120 12.12 13.24 -5.45
C LEU A 120 13.12 12.82 -6.54
N VAL A 121 12.64 12.55 -7.76
CA VAL A 121 13.51 12.19 -8.89
C VAL A 121 14.51 13.31 -9.18
N GLU A 122 14.08 14.57 -9.18
CA GLU A 122 14.96 15.73 -9.34
C GLU A 122 16.06 15.77 -8.27
N MET A 123 15.69 15.56 -7.00
CA MET A 123 16.67 15.56 -5.90
C MET A 123 17.67 14.40 -6.03
N VAL A 124 17.23 13.21 -6.40
CA VAL A 124 18.14 12.06 -6.64
C VAL A 124 19.08 12.33 -7.79
N LEU A 125 18.59 12.86 -8.91
CA LEU A 125 19.41 13.13 -10.09
C LEU A 125 20.33 14.34 -9.95
N SER A 126 20.08 15.23 -9.00
CA SER A 126 20.95 16.34 -8.63
C SER A 126 22.21 15.87 -7.90
N ASP A 127 22.19 14.67 -7.32
CA ASP A 127 23.34 13.99 -6.73
C ASP A 127 23.79 12.84 -7.64
N GLN A 128 24.83 13.09 -8.44
CA GLN A 128 25.33 12.15 -9.45
C GLN A 128 25.82 10.83 -8.82
N GLU A 129 26.42 10.88 -7.64
CA GLU A 129 26.91 9.70 -6.94
C GLU A 129 25.72 8.82 -6.48
N LEU A 130 24.72 9.46 -5.90
CA LEU A 130 23.48 8.77 -5.51
C LEU A 130 22.75 8.17 -6.71
N ALA A 131 22.60 8.95 -7.80
CA ALA A 131 21.95 8.50 -9.03
C ALA A 131 22.62 7.25 -9.65
N ASN A 132 23.97 7.13 -9.54
CA ASN A 132 24.70 5.98 -10.05
C ASN A 132 24.58 4.73 -9.15
N ARG A 133 24.14 4.88 -7.91
CA ARG A 133 23.99 3.75 -6.94
C ARG A 133 22.59 3.14 -6.96
N VAL A 134 21.62 3.80 -7.58
CA VAL A 134 20.22 3.37 -7.56
C VAL A 134 19.65 3.24 -8.97
N GLU A 135 18.66 2.38 -9.09
CA GLU A 135 17.78 2.28 -10.25
C GLU A 135 16.35 2.49 -9.79
N LEU A 136 15.70 3.54 -10.27
CA LEU A 136 14.33 3.86 -9.92
C LEU A 136 13.36 3.30 -10.98
N MET A 137 12.32 2.60 -10.56
CA MET A 137 11.10 2.41 -11.35
C MET A 137 10.03 3.35 -10.79
N VAL A 138 9.67 4.34 -11.57
CA VAL A 138 8.78 5.43 -11.16
C VAL A 138 7.44 5.31 -11.87
N VAL A 139 6.34 5.23 -11.10
CA VAL A 139 4.96 5.24 -11.60
C VAL A 139 4.25 6.46 -11.00
N PRO A 140 4.35 7.64 -11.62
CA PRO A 140 3.91 8.89 -11.00
C PRO A 140 2.38 8.98 -10.86
N ILE A 141 1.63 8.31 -11.75
CA ILE A 141 0.17 8.26 -11.72
C ILE A 141 -0.28 6.79 -11.88
N ALA A 142 -0.47 6.10 -10.77
CA ALA A 142 -0.82 4.69 -10.73
C ALA A 142 -2.33 4.43 -11.02
N ASN A 143 -3.17 5.46 -11.01
CA ASN A 143 -4.59 5.41 -11.35
C ASN A 143 -4.96 6.57 -12.30
N PRO A 144 -4.60 6.50 -13.59
CA PRO A 144 -4.85 7.59 -14.52
C PRO A 144 -6.33 7.96 -14.66
N ASP A 145 -7.23 6.98 -14.64
CA ASP A 145 -8.68 7.21 -14.77
C ASP A 145 -9.29 7.91 -13.55
N GLY A 146 -8.81 7.58 -12.36
CA GLY A 146 -9.19 8.26 -11.12
C GLY A 146 -8.58 9.66 -11.05
N TYR A 147 -7.30 9.78 -11.40
CA TYR A 147 -6.55 11.04 -11.35
C TYR A 147 -7.15 12.12 -12.25
N ALA A 148 -7.48 11.77 -13.50
CA ALA A 148 -8.12 12.69 -14.44
C ALA A 148 -9.48 13.24 -13.96
N ARG A 149 -10.11 12.58 -12.99
CA ARG A 149 -11.42 12.97 -12.41
C ARG A 149 -11.32 13.43 -10.96
N ALA A 150 -10.12 13.48 -10.39
CA ALA A 150 -9.87 13.71 -8.96
C ALA A 150 -10.74 12.81 -8.07
N MET A 151 -10.85 11.52 -8.42
CA MET A 151 -11.63 10.52 -7.69
C MET A 151 -10.71 9.46 -7.10
N ARG A 152 -10.96 9.09 -5.85
CA ARG A 152 -10.20 8.07 -5.14
C ARG A 152 -10.15 6.74 -5.90
N GLN A 153 -11.30 6.27 -6.35
CA GLN A 153 -11.47 4.98 -7.00
C GLN A 153 -10.99 4.99 -8.46
N SER A 154 -10.69 3.80 -8.98
CA SER A 154 -10.46 3.56 -10.40
C SER A 154 -11.72 3.74 -11.26
N ALA A 155 -11.61 3.54 -12.56
CA ALA A 155 -12.76 3.62 -13.49
C ALA A 155 -13.88 2.64 -13.15
N SER A 156 -13.55 1.49 -12.58
CA SER A 156 -14.51 0.45 -12.16
C SER A 156 -15.15 0.73 -10.79
N GLY A 157 -14.81 1.84 -10.12
CA GLY A 157 -15.27 2.16 -8.77
C GLY A 157 -14.50 1.44 -7.65
N MET A 158 -13.39 0.79 -7.99
CA MET A 158 -12.57 0.03 -7.04
C MET A 158 -11.57 0.92 -6.31
N ASP A 159 -11.43 0.75 -5.00
CA ASP A 159 -10.30 1.26 -4.22
C ASP A 159 -9.10 0.34 -4.45
N LEU A 160 -8.13 0.81 -5.25
CA LEU A 160 -6.96 0.02 -5.63
C LEU A 160 -6.09 -0.35 -4.42
N ASN A 161 -6.07 0.49 -3.37
CA ASN A 161 -5.34 0.18 -2.12
C ASN A 161 -6.15 -0.75 -1.17
N ARG A 162 -7.16 -1.43 -1.70
CA ARG A 162 -7.90 -2.54 -1.08
C ARG A 162 -7.92 -3.78 -1.96
N ASP A 163 -7.29 -3.72 -3.12
CA ASP A 163 -7.31 -4.77 -4.15
C ASP A 163 -5.92 -5.35 -4.48
N MET A 164 -4.83 -4.83 -3.86
CA MET A 164 -3.45 -5.29 -4.14
C MET A 164 -3.27 -6.80 -3.99
N MET A 165 -4.05 -7.42 -3.08
CA MET A 165 -3.99 -8.86 -2.84
C MET A 165 -4.75 -9.67 -3.88
N MET A 166 -5.97 -9.24 -4.23
CA MET A 166 -6.87 -10.01 -5.11
C MET A 166 -6.70 -9.65 -6.59
N ARG A 167 -6.16 -8.46 -6.89
CA ARG A 167 -5.87 -7.96 -8.26
C ARG A 167 -7.05 -8.10 -9.21
N GLN A 168 -8.26 -7.80 -8.71
CA GLN A 168 -9.48 -7.81 -9.54
C GLN A 168 -9.51 -6.61 -10.49
N GLY A 169 -8.89 -5.49 -10.10
CA GLY A 169 -8.70 -4.31 -10.95
C GLY A 169 -7.54 -4.48 -11.92
N PRO A 170 -7.73 -4.15 -13.22
CA PRO A 170 -6.66 -4.25 -14.20
C PRO A 170 -5.46 -3.37 -13.87
N GLU A 171 -5.66 -2.24 -13.18
CA GLU A 171 -4.59 -1.35 -12.75
C GLU A 171 -3.60 -2.08 -11.81
N ASN A 172 -4.10 -2.81 -10.82
CA ASN A 172 -3.25 -3.57 -9.91
C ASN A 172 -2.57 -4.77 -10.59
N GLN A 173 -3.20 -5.39 -11.58
CA GLN A 173 -2.56 -6.43 -12.40
C GLN A 173 -1.36 -5.86 -13.15
N MET A 174 -1.53 -4.69 -13.79
CA MET A 174 -0.48 -4.00 -14.54
C MET A 174 0.67 -3.56 -13.62
N ILE A 175 0.37 -2.95 -12.46
CA ILE A 175 1.36 -2.55 -11.45
C ILE A 175 2.16 -3.76 -11.00
N MET A 176 1.49 -4.83 -10.57
CA MET A 176 2.18 -5.99 -10.01
C MET A 176 2.93 -6.83 -11.05
N SER A 177 2.54 -6.80 -12.32
CA SER A 177 3.31 -7.41 -13.40
C SER A 177 4.70 -6.78 -13.51
N VAL A 178 4.76 -5.44 -13.59
CA VAL A 178 6.03 -4.71 -13.69
C VAL A 178 6.80 -4.73 -12.37
N PHE A 179 6.12 -4.66 -11.23
CA PHE A 179 6.73 -4.78 -9.91
C PHE A 179 7.47 -6.11 -9.74
N ASN A 180 6.83 -7.21 -10.11
CA ASN A 180 7.42 -8.55 -10.02
C ASN A 180 8.57 -8.77 -11.00
N GLU A 181 8.54 -8.14 -12.18
CA GLU A 181 9.64 -8.15 -13.15
C GLU A 181 10.83 -7.32 -12.63
N PHE A 182 10.57 -6.11 -12.13
CA PHE A 182 11.58 -5.19 -11.64
C PHE A 182 12.24 -5.67 -10.34
N ARG A 183 11.49 -6.38 -9.48
CA ARG A 183 11.95 -6.94 -8.18
C ARG A 183 12.62 -5.87 -7.29
N PRO A 184 11.92 -4.84 -6.88
CA PRO A 184 12.51 -3.77 -6.07
C PRO A 184 12.98 -4.29 -4.71
N GLU A 185 14.07 -3.69 -4.22
CA GLU A 185 14.58 -3.90 -2.86
C GLU A 185 13.94 -2.93 -1.86
N VAL A 186 13.53 -1.75 -2.37
CA VAL A 186 12.77 -0.74 -1.62
C VAL A 186 11.56 -0.28 -2.43
N ALA A 187 10.41 -0.04 -1.79
CA ALA A 187 9.20 0.46 -2.42
C ALA A 187 8.55 1.59 -1.62
N LEU A 188 8.29 2.70 -2.29
CA LEU A 188 7.65 3.90 -1.74
C LEU A 188 6.33 4.15 -2.45
N ASP A 189 5.26 4.32 -1.68
CA ASP A 189 3.95 4.67 -2.18
C ASP A 189 3.48 5.99 -1.57
N PHE A 190 3.43 7.05 -2.39
CA PHE A 190 3.03 8.37 -1.96
C PHE A 190 1.53 8.55 -2.04
N HIS A 191 0.94 8.86 -0.89
CA HIS A 191 -0.46 9.13 -0.67
C HIS A 191 -0.72 10.49 -0.03
N GLU A 192 -1.99 10.89 -0.02
CA GLU A 192 -2.45 12.03 0.75
C GLU A 192 -3.64 11.63 1.63
N TYR A 193 -3.58 11.95 2.90
CA TYR A 193 -4.70 11.75 3.81
C TYR A 193 -5.61 12.98 3.91
N ARG A 194 -6.87 12.77 4.29
CA ARG A 194 -7.85 13.82 4.57
C ARG A 194 -7.66 14.36 5.99
N PRO A 195 -7.17 15.61 6.16
CA PRO A 195 -6.93 16.16 7.50
C PRO A 195 -8.19 16.63 8.23
N TYR A 196 -9.24 16.99 7.49
CA TYR A 196 -10.56 17.33 8.02
C TYR A 196 -11.50 16.18 7.74
N ARG A 197 -11.77 15.39 8.78
CA ARG A 197 -12.64 14.21 8.69
C ARG A 197 -13.95 14.51 9.43
N SER A 198 -15.05 13.89 9.01
CA SER A 198 -16.35 14.01 9.68
C SER A 198 -16.30 13.52 11.14
N ASP A 199 -15.60 12.43 11.39
CA ASP A 199 -15.39 11.86 12.72
C ASP A 199 -14.55 12.78 13.63
N PHE A 200 -13.70 13.66 13.09
CA PHE A 200 -12.95 14.65 13.87
C PHE A 200 -13.81 15.82 14.37
N THR A 201 -15.01 16.01 13.84
CA THR A 201 -15.93 17.06 14.30
C THR A 201 -16.49 16.78 15.69
N GLU A 202 -16.45 15.53 16.16
CA GLU A 202 -16.91 15.10 17.48
C GLU A 202 -15.84 15.27 18.59
N ILE A 203 -14.61 15.61 18.21
CA ILE A 203 -13.50 15.79 19.14
C ILE A 203 -13.38 17.27 19.52
N GLY A 204 -13.41 17.58 20.83
CA GLY A 204 -13.37 18.97 21.29
C GLY A 204 -14.69 19.72 21.10
N SER A 205 -14.68 21.05 21.19
CA SER A 205 -15.90 21.87 21.17
C SER A 205 -16.39 22.25 19.78
N ARG A 206 -15.51 22.32 18.78
CA ARG A 206 -15.79 22.66 17.38
C ARG A 206 -15.07 21.75 16.40
N GLY A 207 -14.65 20.57 16.87
CA GLY A 207 -13.87 19.64 16.09
C GLY A 207 -12.38 19.96 16.06
N VAL A 208 -11.62 19.06 15.48
CA VAL A 208 -10.17 19.14 15.33
C VAL A 208 -9.75 18.86 13.88
N THR A 209 -8.51 19.19 13.56
CA THR A 209 -7.84 18.72 12.34
C THR A 209 -6.52 18.05 12.66
N ALA A 210 -6.08 17.14 11.80
CA ALA A 210 -4.82 16.44 12.02
C ALA A 210 -3.64 17.43 12.11
N TYR A 211 -2.71 17.13 13.02
CA TYR A 211 -1.55 17.97 13.32
C TYR A 211 -0.32 17.69 12.45
N PHE A 212 -0.22 16.50 11.88
CA PHE A 212 0.99 16.02 11.23
C PHE A 212 1.05 16.40 9.75
N ASP A 213 2.26 16.66 9.25
CA ASP A 213 2.52 16.87 7.83
C ASP A 213 2.46 15.53 7.08
N ASN A 214 3.12 14.52 7.66
CA ASN A 214 3.17 13.19 7.09
C ASN A 214 2.89 12.12 8.15
N MET A 215 2.25 11.04 7.72
CA MET A 215 2.09 9.84 8.52
C MET A 215 2.63 8.63 7.75
N PHE A 216 3.31 7.72 8.46
CA PHE A 216 3.90 6.54 7.87
C PHE A 216 3.04 5.31 8.15
N LEU A 217 2.76 4.55 7.11
CA LEU A 217 2.28 3.20 7.21
C LEU A 217 3.40 2.24 6.77
N GLY A 218 4.23 1.84 7.72
CA GLY A 218 5.07 0.65 7.58
C GLY A 218 4.23 -0.62 7.76
N SER A 219 4.79 -1.77 7.47
CA SER A 219 4.06 -3.02 7.62
C SER A 219 4.15 -3.59 9.02
N SER A 220 3.00 -3.79 9.66
CA SER A 220 2.85 -4.48 10.94
C SER A 220 2.36 -5.93 10.79
N ASN A 221 2.28 -6.46 9.58
CA ASN A 221 1.85 -7.84 9.34
C ASN A 221 2.89 -8.82 9.89
N VAL A 222 2.45 -9.73 10.77
CA VAL A 222 3.34 -10.67 11.50
C VAL A 222 3.81 -11.83 10.64
N ASN A 223 3.27 -12.01 9.44
CA ASN A 223 3.76 -12.95 8.44
C ASN A 223 4.98 -12.41 7.66
N ILE A 224 5.26 -11.11 7.78
CA ILE A 224 6.52 -10.53 7.35
C ILE A 224 7.57 -10.84 8.42
N PRO A 225 8.75 -11.38 8.04
CA PRO A 225 9.80 -11.70 9.00
C PRO A 225 10.22 -10.52 9.86
N GLU A 226 10.55 -10.79 11.12
CA GLU A 226 10.88 -9.75 12.09
C GLU A 226 12.07 -8.90 11.65
N VAL A 227 13.09 -9.53 11.06
CA VAL A 227 14.27 -8.83 10.53
C VAL A 227 13.90 -7.78 9.49
N LEU A 228 12.94 -8.09 8.60
CA LEU A 228 12.47 -7.14 7.58
C LEU A 228 11.57 -6.06 8.20
N ARG A 229 10.70 -6.41 9.17
CA ARG A 229 9.89 -5.42 9.88
C ARG A 229 10.74 -4.43 10.67
N ALA A 230 11.82 -4.90 11.30
CA ALA A 230 12.78 -4.05 11.99
C ALA A 230 13.52 -3.11 11.03
N GLU A 231 13.92 -3.61 9.85
CA GLU A 231 14.55 -2.77 8.83
C GLU A 231 13.59 -1.72 8.28
N ILE A 232 12.34 -2.08 7.98
CA ILE A 232 11.29 -1.12 7.58
C ILE A 232 11.14 -0.02 8.63
N ALA A 233 11.12 -0.37 9.93
CA ALA A 233 11.04 0.61 11.01
C ALA A 233 12.25 1.55 11.02
N ALA A 234 13.46 1.02 10.83
CA ALA A 234 14.70 1.82 10.77
C ALA A 234 14.72 2.79 9.57
N TYR A 235 14.12 2.42 8.42
CA TYR A 235 13.93 3.33 7.28
C TYR A 235 12.93 4.44 7.62
N VAL A 236 11.81 4.10 8.23
CA VAL A 236 10.78 5.07 8.66
C VAL A 236 11.34 6.06 9.68
N ASP A 237 12.10 5.58 10.66
CA ASP A 237 12.71 6.43 11.70
C ASP A 237 13.76 7.39 11.10
N GLY A 238 14.57 6.90 10.16
CA GLY A 238 15.51 7.74 9.41
C GLY A 238 14.81 8.84 8.61
N ALA A 239 13.73 8.49 7.92
CA ALA A 239 12.94 9.43 7.15
C ALA A 239 12.18 10.44 8.02
N ALA A 240 11.68 10.01 9.19
CA ALA A 240 11.08 10.90 10.17
C ALA A 240 12.10 11.91 10.72
N THR A 241 13.33 11.46 10.96
CA THR A 241 14.44 12.33 11.39
C THR A 241 14.80 13.35 10.30
N ALA A 242 14.91 12.94 9.04
CA ALA A 242 15.16 13.85 7.92
C ALA A 242 14.02 14.89 7.76
N ALA A 243 12.77 14.46 7.86
CA ALA A 243 11.61 15.34 7.83
C ALA A 243 11.64 16.38 8.98
N ALA A 244 12.00 15.94 10.19
CA ALA A 244 12.08 16.81 11.37
C ALA A 244 13.15 17.93 11.23
N GLN A 245 14.25 17.69 10.51
CA GLN A 245 15.27 18.70 10.21
C GLN A 245 14.71 19.87 9.39
N TRP A 246 13.66 19.62 8.61
CA TRP A 246 12.92 20.64 7.86
C TRP A 246 11.72 21.21 8.61
N GLY A 247 11.52 20.83 9.88
CA GLY A 247 10.38 21.25 10.68
C GLY A 247 9.06 20.58 10.27
N TYR A 248 9.11 19.43 9.58
CA TYR A 248 7.93 18.63 9.25
C TYR A 248 7.61 17.67 10.39
N ARG A 249 6.33 17.61 10.75
CA ARG A 249 5.82 16.78 11.84
C ARG A 249 5.36 15.45 11.30
N THR A 250 5.88 14.40 11.85
CA THR A 250 5.56 13.03 11.41
C THR A 250 4.94 12.20 12.53
N HIS A 251 4.22 11.16 12.16
CA HIS A 251 3.63 10.20 13.09
C HIS A 251 3.39 8.86 12.38
N ALA A 252 3.22 7.78 13.13
CA ALA A 252 2.67 6.56 12.56
C ALA A 252 1.22 6.79 12.11
N TYR A 253 0.81 6.18 11.00
CA TYR A 253 -0.52 6.36 10.43
C TYR A 253 -1.61 5.90 11.40
N PHE A 254 -2.59 6.76 11.64
CA PHE A 254 -3.75 6.43 12.46
C PHE A 254 -5.04 6.96 11.85
N VAL A 255 -6.11 6.26 12.12
CA VAL A 255 -7.47 6.66 11.73
C VAL A 255 -8.45 6.35 12.86
N PRO A 256 -9.52 7.15 13.01
CA PRO A 256 -10.65 6.79 13.86
C PRO A 256 -11.34 5.51 13.36
N GLU A 257 -11.87 4.76 14.29
CA GLU A 257 -12.64 3.54 14.09
C GLU A 257 -13.83 3.55 15.05
N ASP A 258 -15.03 3.29 14.53
CA ASP A 258 -16.20 3.13 15.41
C ASP A 258 -16.14 1.78 16.12
N ASP A 259 -16.28 1.80 17.43
CA ASP A 259 -16.44 0.62 18.25
C ASP A 259 -17.76 0.69 19.04
N ARG A 260 -18.84 0.29 18.37
CA ARG A 260 -20.20 0.24 18.94
C ARG A 260 -20.68 1.58 19.50
N GLY A 261 -20.46 2.64 18.71
CA GLY A 261 -20.83 4.01 19.08
C GLY A 261 -19.80 4.73 19.97
N SER A 262 -18.63 4.14 20.17
CA SER A 262 -17.49 4.77 20.85
C SER A 262 -16.32 4.91 19.86
N MET A 263 -15.74 6.11 19.77
CA MET A 263 -14.57 6.34 18.94
C MET A 263 -13.32 5.76 19.59
N ARG A 264 -12.61 4.94 18.86
CA ARG A 264 -11.23 4.54 19.17
C ARG A 264 -10.31 4.83 17.99
N MET A 265 -9.01 4.72 18.20
CA MET A 265 -8.03 4.86 17.12
C MET A 265 -7.48 3.51 16.69
N ARG A 266 -7.28 3.36 15.40
CA ARG A 266 -6.46 2.32 14.80
C ARG A 266 -5.11 2.93 14.42
N LEU A 267 -4.01 2.40 14.97
CA LEU A 267 -2.64 2.84 14.72
C LEU A 267 -1.91 1.78 13.88
N GLY A 268 -1.53 2.17 12.67
CA GLY A 268 -0.94 1.27 11.69
C GLY A 268 -1.96 0.36 10.98
N SER A 269 -1.46 -0.61 10.24
CA SER A 269 -2.25 -1.65 9.55
C SER A 269 -1.40 -2.89 9.28
N ALA A 270 -2.04 -4.05 9.23
CA ALA A 270 -1.43 -5.30 8.81
C ALA A 270 -2.08 -5.88 7.54
N SER A 271 -2.94 -5.11 6.89
CA SER A 271 -3.72 -5.60 5.76
C SER A 271 -2.86 -5.77 4.51
N SER A 272 -2.73 -6.99 4.02
CA SER A 272 -2.04 -7.31 2.76
C SER A 272 -2.75 -6.78 1.50
N ARG A 273 -3.93 -6.17 1.66
CA ARG A 273 -4.65 -5.47 0.59
C ARG A 273 -4.04 -4.10 0.27
N SER A 274 -3.26 -3.51 1.20
CA SER A 274 -2.57 -2.24 0.98
C SER A 274 -1.18 -2.44 0.39
N THR A 275 -0.73 -1.48 -0.39
CA THR A 275 0.60 -1.47 -1.02
C THR A 275 1.72 -1.68 -0.02
N ALA A 276 1.74 -0.95 1.10
CA ALA A 276 2.80 -1.06 2.11
C ALA A 276 3.01 -2.51 2.60
N THR A 277 1.91 -3.21 2.93
CA THR A 277 2.00 -4.59 3.40
C THR A 277 2.23 -5.57 2.25
N ASN A 278 1.57 -5.36 1.10
CA ASN A 278 1.70 -6.24 -0.05
C ASN A 278 3.14 -6.26 -0.58
N TYR A 279 3.77 -5.09 -0.74
CA TYR A 279 5.16 -5.01 -1.18
C TYR A 279 6.14 -5.63 -0.17
N ALA A 280 5.91 -5.46 1.13
CA ALA A 280 6.73 -6.12 2.14
C ALA A 280 6.59 -7.66 2.12
N LEU A 281 5.40 -8.20 1.82
CA LEU A 281 5.19 -9.63 1.59
C LEU A 281 5.89 -10.15 0.32
N HIS A 282 6.26 -9.26 -0.62
CA HIS A 282 7.13 -9.56 -1.75
C HIS A 282 8.63 -9.44 -1.41
N ASN A 283 8.98 -9.43 -0.13
CA ASN A 283 10.36 -9.34 0.38
C ASN A 283 11.05 -8.02 0.00
N CYS A 284 10.43 -6.91 0.28
CA CYS A 284 10.85 -5.56 -0.06
C CYS A 284 10.73 -4.64 1.17
N VAL A 285 11.71 -3.78 1.42
CA VAL A 285 11.53 -2.68 2.38
C VAL A 285 10.48 -1.74 1.82
N SER A 286 9.34 -1.59 2.49
CA SER A 286 8.22 -0.84 1.92
C SER A 286 7.56 0.08 2.94
N ALA A 287 7.18 1.28 2.48
CA ALA A 287 6.40 2.22 3.26
C ALA A 287 5.39 2.97 2.37
N LEU A 288 4.23 3.24 2.96
CA LEU A 288 3.24 4.16 2.42
C LEU A 288 3.35 5.47 3.21
N ILE A 289 3.50 6.56 2.49
CA ILE A 289 3.67 7.91 3.04
C ILE A 289 2.38 8.69 2.80
N GLU A 290 1.65 8.95 3.87
CA GLU A 290 0.41 9.71 3.87
C GLU A 290 0.70 11.18 4.17
N THR A 291 0.61 12.04 3.19
CA THR A 291 0.81 13.49 3.34
C THR A 291 -0.52 14.20 3.55
N ARG A 292 -0.52 15.26 4.36
CA ARG A 292 -1.70 16.08 4.63
C ARG A 292 -2.20 16.76 3.34
N GLY A 293 -3.25 16.29 2.64
CA GLY A 293 -3.55 16.85 1.32
C GLY A 293 -4.98 16.77 0.82
N VAL A 294 -5.67 15.67 0.96
CA VAL A 294 -7.01 15.47 0.38
C VAL A 294 -8.00 16.52 0.86
N GLY A 295 -8.62 17.22 -0.10
CA GLY A 295 -9.59 18.29 0.18
C GLY A 295 -8.96 19.65 0.50
N GLN A 296 -7.61 19.78 0.42
CA GLN A 296 -6.90 21.05 0.70
C GLN A 296 -6.66 21.90 -0.55
N GLY A 297 -7.01 21.43 -1.75
CA GLY A 297 -6.64 22.10 -2.98
C GLY A 297 -5.13 22.37 -3.02
N ARG A 298 -4.73 23.59 -3.31
CA ARG A 298 -3.32 23.99 -3.35
C ARG A 298 -2.77 24.54 -2.02
N SER A 299 -3.54 24.51 -0.93
CA SER A 299 -3.06 24.96 0.38
C SER A 299 -1.83 24.17 0.81
N ALA A 300 -0.77 24.89 1.23
CA ALA A 300 0.52 24.30 1.61
C ALA A 300 1.09 23.31 0.57
N LEU A 301 0.83 23.52 -0.72
CA LEU A 301 1.24 22.59 -1.78
C LEU A 301 2.76 22.39 -1.81
N LYS A 302 3.52 23.46 -1.67
CA LYS A 302 4.98 23.38 -1.65
C LYS A 302 5.48 22.55 -0.47
N ARG A 303 4.90 22.74 0.72
CA ARG A 303 5.21 21.97 1.92
C ARG A 303 4.88 20.49 1.73
N ARG A 304 3.74 20.17 1.15
CA ARG A 304 3.30 18.80 0.84
C ARG A 304 4.28 18.09 -0.09
N VAL A 305 4.56 18.70 -1.24
CA VAL A 305 5.44 18.13 -2.26
C VAL A 305 6.86 17.97 -1.73
N HIS A 306 7.40 19.00 -1.06
CA HIS A 306 8.76 18.93 -0.53
C HIS A 306 8.91 17.93 0.60
N SER A 307 7.92 17.81 1.52
CA SER A 307 7.98 16.83 2.60
C SER A 307 7.95 15.39 2.07
N MET A 308 7.14 15.10 1.04
CA MET A 308 7.16 13.78 0.35
C MET A 308 8.55 13.49 -0.21
N ALA A 309 9.13 14.44 -0.93
CA ALA A 309 10.43 14.27 -1.59
C ALA A 309 11.58 14.08 -0.58
N ILE A 310 11.60 14.84 0.52
CA ILE A 310 12.60 14.67 1.61
C ILE A 310 12.50 13.26 2.25
N ILE A 311 11.29 12.80 2.52
CA ILE A 311 11.05 11.47 3.08
C ILE A 311 11.52 10.41 2.08
N GLY A 312 11.13 10.51 0.81
CA GLY A 312 11.56 9.58 -0.23
C GLY A 312 13.07 9.58 -0.42
N LEU A 313 13.71 10.76 -0.43
CA LEU A 313 15.16 10.90 -0.54
C LEU A 313 15.90 10.20 0.62
N ALA A 314 15.38 10.30 1.84
CA ALA A 314 15.98 9.62 3.00
C ALA A 314 15.96 8.09 2.84
N PHE A 315 14.88 7.52 2.28
CA PHE A 315 14.83 6.09 1.93
C PHE A 315 15.86 5.73 0.85
N VAL A 316 15.94 6.52 -0.22
CA VAL A 316 16.89 6.30 -1.33
C VAL A 316 18.33 6.37 -0.82
N GLN A 317 18.67 7.39 -0.04
CA GLN A 317 20.01 7.58 0.54
C GLN A 317 20.39 6.44 1.47
N LYS A 318 19.49 6.01 2.37
CA LYS A 318 19.74 4.89 3.28
C LYS A 318 20.01 3.60 2.51
N ALA A 319 19.22 3.31 1.48
CA ALA A 319 19.39 2.13 0.64
C ALA A 319 20.73 2.16 -0.14
N ALA A 320 21.09 3.31 -0.69
CA ALA A 320 22.32 3.49 -1.45
C ALA A 320 23.57 3.52 -0.56
N ALA A 321 23.45 3.89 0.73
CA ALA A 321 24.58 3.99 1.64
C ALA A 321 25.16 2.61 1.99
N ASP A 322 24.32 1.59 2.17
CA ASP A 322 24.74 0.23 2.51
C ASP A 322 23.87 -0.82 1.80
N PRO A 323 24.07 -1.02 0.48
CA PRO A 323 23.28 -1.99 -0.28
C PRO A 323 23.52 -3.44 0.14
N ASP A 324 24.72 -3.75 0.67
CA ASP A 324 25.07 -5.11 1.11
C ASP A 324 24.31 -5.47 2.38
N HIS A 325 24.20 -4.54 3.35
CA HIS A 325 23.34 -4.72 4.52
C HIS A 325 21.88 -4.92 4.11
N LEU A 326 21.34 -4.07 3.24
CA LEU A 326 19.97 -4.20 2.75
C LEU A 326 19.71 -5.59 2.16
N ARG A 327 20.59 -6.06 1.28
CA ARG A 327 20.49 -7.39 0.65
C ARG A 327 20.62 -8.52 1.65
N ALA A 328 21.52 -8.39 2.63
CA ALA A 328 21.65 -9.38 3.70
C ALA A 328 20.37 -9.49 4.54
N VAL A 329 19.70 -8.37 4.83
CA VAL A 329 18.39 -8.36 5.52
C VAL A 329 17.32 -9.03 4.67
N LEU A 330 17.23 -8.70 3.38
CA LEU A 330 16.24 -9.31 2.46
C LEU A 330 16.47 -10.82 2.32
N ASP A 331 17.72 -11.24 2.22
CA ASP A 331 18.10 -12.65 2.17
C ASP A 331 17.76 -13.40 3.47
N ALA A 332 18.02 -12.78 4.62
CA ALA A 332 17.65 -13.35 5.91
C ALA A 332 16.14 -13.48 6.07
N ALA A 333 15.38 -12.47 5.62
CA ALA A 333 13.94 -12.50 5.62
C ALA A 333 13.35 -13.58 4.69
N HIS A 334 13.95 -13.75 3.50
CA HIS A 334 13.54 -14.81 2.57
C HIS A 334 13.76 -16.20 3.17
N ARG A 335 14.91 -16.43 3.80
CA ARG A 335 15.27 -17.72 4.42
C ARG A 335 14.65 -17.98 5.79
N ASP A 336 13.91 -17.02 6.36
CA ASP A 336 13.27 -17.16 7.67
C ASP A 336 12.41 -18.44 7.72
N PRO A 337 12.65 -19.36 8.69
CA PRO A 337 11.97 -20.65 8.75
C PRO A 337 10.56 -20.58 9.32
N MET A 338 10.12 -19.41 9.76
CA MET A 338 8.84 -19.26 10.44
C MET A 338 7.66 -19.49 9.49
N GLY A 339 6.75 -20.34 9.90
CA GLY A 339 5.52 -20.61 9.18
C GLY A 339 4.43 -19.56 9.44
N PRO A 340 3.24 -19.69 8.82
CA PRO A 340 2.18 -18.68 8.88
C PRO A 340 1.58 -18.53 10.26
N VAL A 341 1.29 -17.30 10.64
CA VAL A 341 0.49 -16.95 11.82
C VAL A 341 -0.97 -16.90 11.39
N ILE A 342 -1.80 -17.72 12.01
CA ILE A 342 -3.22 -17.86 11.68
C ILE A 342 -4.15 -17.27 12.74
N GLU A 343 -3.65 -17.01 13.94
CA GLU A 343 -4.38 -16.31 15.01
C GLU A 343 -3.50 -15.28 15.69
N LEU A 344 -4.08 -14.12 15.96
CA LEU A 344 -3.42 -12.95 16.52
C LEU A 344 -4.12 -12.46 17.78
N HIS A 345 -3.33 -11.98 18.71
CA HIS A 345 -3.79 -11.11 19.76
C HIS A 345 -3.50 -9.65 19.41
N GLN A 346 -4.53 -8.81 19.43
CA GLN A 346 -4.42 -7.36 19.23
C GLN A 346 -4.71 -6.65 20.55
N PRO A 347 -3.69 -6.18 21.29
CA PRO A 347 -3.92 -5.42 22.51
C PRO A 347 -4.55 -4.07 22.18
N ILE A 348 -5.38 -3.60 23.13
CA ILE A 348 -5.90 -2.23 23.13
C ILE A 348 -5.20 -1.48 24.25
N GLU A 349 -4.60 -0.34 23.93
CA GLU A 349 -3.92 0.55 24.86
C GLU A 349 -4.59 1.92 24.94
N GLN A 350 -4.37 2.66 26.02
CA GLN A 350 -4.75 4.07 26.08
C GLN A 350 -3.60 4.91 25.52
N ARG A 351 -3.89 5.74 24.51
CA ARG A 351 -2.89 6.58 23.85
C ARG A 351 -3.42 8.00 23.63
N ARG A 352 -2.52 8.96 23.72
CA ARG A 352 -2.85 10.36 23.44
C ARG A 352 -2.39 10.73 22.03
N TYR A 353 -3.25 11.49 21.35
CA TYR A 353 -2.99 12.00 19.99
C TYR A 353 -3.06 13.52 19.99
N THR A 354 -2.15 14.15 19.29
CA THR A 354 -2.11 15.61 19.11
C THR A 354 -2.87 15.99 17.84
N PHE A 355 -3.73 16.99 17.99
CA PHE A 355 -4.51 17.61 16.92
C PHE A 355 -4.36 19.11 16.98
N ILE A 356 -4.89 19.82 16.00
CA ILE A 356 -5.15 21.25 16.06
C ILE A 356 -6.63 21.44 16.38
N ASP A 357 -6.93 22.06 17.52
CA ASP A 357 -8.29 22.42 17.97
C ASP A 357 -8.78 23.62 17.13
N LEU A 358 -9.88 23.42 16.41
CA LEU A 358 -10.42 24.43 15.51
C LEU A 358 -11.06 25.62 16.21
N ALA A 359 -11.50 25.44 17.47
CA ALA A 359 -12.03 26.55 18.29
C ALA A 359 -10.93 27.43 18.86
N LYS A 360 -9.87 26.81 19.37
CA LYS A 360 -8.76 27.50 20.04
C LYS A 360 -7.72 28.01 19.07
N ARG A 361 -7.64 27.45 17.86
CA ARG A 361 -6.55 27.64 16.89
C ARG A 361 -5.18 27.34 17.52
N ASP A 362 -5.09 26.26 18.26
CA ASP A 362 -3.90 25.81 18.96
C ASP A 362 -3.86 24.30 19.01
N THR A 363 -2.72 23.73 19.39
CA THR A 363 -2.58 22.28 19.56
C THR A 363 -3.34 21.79 20.81
N ALA A 364 -3.96 20.63 20.69
CA ALA A 364 -4.62 19.94 21.78
C ALA A 364 -4.38 18.44 21.71
N SER A 365 -4.32 17.78 22.88
CA SER A 365 -4.06 16.35 22.95
C SER A 365 -5.23 15.63 23.62
N PHE A 366 -5.76 14.61 22.95
CA PHE A 366 -6.91 13.81 23.39
C PHE A 366 -6.51 12.35 23.55
N GLY A 367 -7.09 11.68 24.56
CA GLY A 367 -6.85 10.27 24.85
C GLY A 367 -7.90 9.38 24.20
N PHE A 368 -7.45 8.27 23.60
CA PHE A 368 -8.32 7.28 22.97
C PHE A 368 -7.86 5.85 23.28
N ALA A 369 -8.82 4.94 23.40
CA ALA A 369 -8.54 3.53 23.26
C ALA A 369 -7.97 3.29 21.86
N THR A 370 -6.84 2.60 21.76
CA THR A 370 -6.08 2.46 20.53
C THR A 370 -5.79 0.99 20.25
N ARG A 371 -6.18 0.53 19.06
CA ARG A 371 -5.72 -0.74 18.52
C ARG A 371 -4.38 -0.52 17.80
N ASN A 372 -3.30 -0.95 18.44
CA ASN A 372 -1.95 -0.76 17.90
C ASN A 372 -1.48 -2.00 17.14
N TYR A 373 -1.38 -1.88 15.82
CA TYR A 373 -0.98 -2.98 14.95
C TYR A 373 0.51 -3.36 15.10
N ALA A 374 1.37 -2.44 15.53
CA ALA A 374 2.77 -2.75 15.79
C ALA A 374 2.97 -3.65 17.02
N GLN A 375 1.94 -3.76 17.89
CA GLN A 375 1.96 -4.61 19.08
C GLN A 375 1.20 -5.93 18.91
N MET A 376 0.83 -6.29 17.68
CA MET A 376 0.21 -7.57 17.42
C MET A 376 1.12 -8.74 17.79
N GLN A 377 0.55 -9.72 18.49
CA GLN A 377 1.26 -10.90 18.96
C GLN A 377 0.71 -12.17 18.33
N PRO A 378 1.57 -13.01 17.75
CA PRO A 378 1.16 -14.34 17.27
C PRO A 378 0.64 -15.19 18.42
N ARG A 379 -0.57 -15.77 18.27
CA ARG A 379 -1.13 -16.77 19.19
C ARG A 379 -0.98 -18.19 18.67
N VAL A 380 -1.32 -18.37 17.40
CA VAL A 380 -1.24 -19.66 16.74
C VAL A 380 -0.46 -19.54 15.45
N ARG A 381 0.52 -20.42 15.30
CA ARG A 381 1.37 -20.52 14.11
C ARG A 381 1.35 -21.96 13.62
N ARG A 382 1.22 -22.15 12.31
CA ARG A 382 1.42 -23.43 11.64
C ARG A 382 2.90 -23.63 11.27
N PRO A 383 3.39 -24.85 11.08
CA PRO A 383 4.70 -25.08 10.48
C PRO A 383 4.80 -24.43 9.09
N LYS A 384 6.01 -24.07 8.65
CA LYS A 384 6.25 -23.61 7.28
C LYS A 384 6.09 -24.80 6.33
N PRO A 385 5.13 -24.77 5.38
CA PRO A 385 5.09 -25.77 4.34
C PRO A 385 6.24 -25.57 3.37
N LYS A 386 6.68 -26.62 2.67
CA LYS A 386 7.57 -26.50 1.52
C LYS A 386 6.80 -26.06 0.27
N PHE A 387 5.57 -26.53 0.14
CA PHE A 387 4.71 -26.20 -0.99
C PHE A 387 3.26 -26.05 -0.53
N TYR A 388 2.51 -25.23 -1.25
CA TYR A 388 1.06 -25.40 -1.36
C TYR A 388 0.73 -26.05 -2.70
N ALA A 389 -0.26 -26.95 -2.70
CA ALA A 389 -0.78 -27.60 -3.90
C ALA A 389 -2.26 -27.27 -4.06
N LEU A 390 -2.61 -26.54 -5.10
CA LEU A 390 -4.00 -26.21 -5.45
C LEU A 390 -4.49 -27.19 -6.52
N ASP A 391 -5.60 -27.87 -6.25
CA ASP A 391 -6.25 -28.73 -7.23
C ASP A 391 -6.57 -27.92 -8.49
N LYS A 392 -6.10 -28.42 -9.64
CA LYS A 392 -6.28 -27.73 -10.92
C LYS A 392 -7.77 -27.53 -11.28
N SER A 393 -8.64 -28.40 -10.82
CA SER A 393 -10.09 -28.28 -11.02
C SER A 393 -10.73 -27.11 -10.25
N ALA A 394 -10.03 -26.56 -9.24
CA ALA A 394 -10.47 -25.42 -8.44
C ALA A 394 -10.05 -24.05 -9.00
N LEU A 395 -9.37 -24.03 -10.16
CA LEU A 395 -9.01 -22.77 -10.83
C LEU A 395 -10.26 -22.09 -11.37
N THR A 396 -10.71 -21.04 -10.69
CA THR A 396 -11.83 -20.20 -11.16
C THR A 396 -11.35 -19.20 -12.23
N PRO A 397 -12.24 -18.73 -13.13
CA PRO A 397 -11.91 -17.66 -14.07
C PRO A 397 -11.40 -16.40 -13.39
N GLU A 398 -11.90 -16.06 -12.20
CA GLU A 398 -11.46 -14.93 -11.37
C GLU A 398 -10.03 -15.10 -10.90
N LEU A 399 -9.67 -16.28 -10.38
CA LEU A 399 -8.33 -16.60 -9.91
C LEU A 399 -7.31 -16.58 -11.07
N ILE A 400 -7.71 -17.08 -12.24
CA ILE A 400 -6.87 -17.02 -13.44
C ILE A 400 -6.67 -15.56 -13.87
N ARG A 401 -7.74 -14.76 -13.95
CA ARG A 401 -7.65 -13.34 -14.34
C ARG A 401 -6.81 -12.48 -13.39
N SER A 402 -6.75 -12.82 -12.12
CA SER A 402 -5.93 -12.10 -11.14
C SER A 402 -4.44 -12.11 -11.44
N GLY A 403 -3.98 -13.06 -12.27
CA GLY A 403 -2.56 -13.25 -12.57
C GLY A 403 -1.71 -13.73 -11.39
N LEU A 404 -2.31 -14.08 -10.27
CA LEU A 404 -1.60 -14.53 -9.08
C LEU A 404 -0.78 -15.80 -9.32
N LEU A 405 -1.30 -16.71 -10.16
CA LEU A 405 -0.73 -18.04 -10.40
C LEU A 405 -0.03 -18.18 -11.77
N VAL A 406 0.20 -17.10 -12.48
CA VAL A 406 0.70 -17.11 -13.88
C VAL A 406 2.01 -17.90 -14.06
N ASN A 407 2.90 -17.84 -13.10
CA ASN A 407 4.23 -18.46 -13.21
C ASN A 407 4.34 -19.78 -12.38
N GLN A 408 3.21 -20.36 -11.97
CA GLN A 408 3.23 -21.57 -11.16
C GLN A 408 3.18 -22.83 -12.03
N GLU A 409 3.98 -23.83 -11.68
CA GLU A 409 4.01 -25.12 -12.37
C GLU A 409 2.77 -25.96 -12.07
N THR A 410 2.37 -26.80 -13.02
CA THR A 410 1.40 -27.87 -12.79
C THR A 410 2.13 -29.20 -12.74
N LYS A 411 1.87 -30.00 -11.68
CA LYS A 411 2.42 -31.36 -11.53
C LYS A 411 1.34 -32.36 -11.17
N SER A 412 1.49 -33.58 -11.69
CA SER A 412 0.71 -34.74 -11.24
C SER A 412 1.35 -35.28 -9.96
N LEU A 413 0.61 -35.32 -8.88
CA LEU A 413 1.09 -35.76 -7.56
C LEU A 413 0.40 -37.05 -7.12
N ASN A 414 1.13 -37.86 -6.37
CA ASN A 414 0.60 -38.97 -5.55
C ASN A 414 1.44 -39.02 -4.27
N GLN A 415 1.08 -38.18 -3.28
CA GLN A 415 1.88 -38.06 -2.07
C GLN A 415 1.08 -37.60 -0.86
N LYS A 416 1.71 -37.68 0.34
CA LYS A 416 1.15 -37.19 1.59
C LYS A 416 1.06 -35.68 1.61
N ALA A 417 -0.02 -35.16 2.16
CA ALA A 417 -0.26 -33.74 2.35
C ALA A 417 -1.13 -33.50 3.59
N MET A 418 -1.29 -32.24 3.97
CA MET A 418 -2.26 -31.80 4.98
C MET A 418 -3.41 -31.07 4.27
N ALA A 419 -4.61 -31.62 4.39
CA ALA A 419 -5.84 -30.97 3.92
C ALA A 419 -6.36 -30.00 4.98
N TYR A 420 -7.10 -28.98 4.55
CA TYR A 420 -7.83 -28.06 5.42
C TYR A 420 -9.31 -28.43 5.44
N GLU A 421 -9.76 -29.04 6.54
CA GLU A 421 -11.18 -29.37 6.75
C GLU A 421 -11.88 -28.21 7.45
N VAL A 422 -12.96 -27.72 6.89
CA VAL A 422 -13.73 -26.58 7.40
C VAL A 422 -14.56 -27.00 8.60
N ALA A 423 -14.14 -26.59 9.79
CA ALA A 423 -14.85 -26.86 11.05
C ALA A 423 -15.97 -25.83 11.32
N GLN A 424 -15.76 -24.57 10.98
CA GLN A 424 -16.74 -23.50 11.17
C GLN A 424 -16.71 -22.53 9.98
N ARG A 425 -17.89 -21.94 9.69
CA ARG A 425 -18.04 -20.91 8.66
C ARG A 425 -19.04 -19.86 9.11
N THR A 426 -18.68 -18.57 8.95
CA THR A 426 -19.60 -17.44 9.13
C THR A 426 -19.49 -16.52 7.92
N GLU A 427 -20.62 -15.97 7.48
CA GLU A 427 -20.67 -15.01 6.38
C GLU A 427 -20.59 -13.59 6.90
N GLY A 428 -20.05 -12.69 6.09
CA GLY A 428 -19.91 -11.27 6.39
C GLY A 428 -19.78 -10.43 5.13
N LEU A 429 -19.63 -9.13 5.32
CA LEU A 429 -19.30 -8.18 4.24
C LEU A 429 -17.88 -7.66 4.45
N GLY A 430 -17.09 -7.68 3.41
CA GLY A 430 -15.76 -7.10 3.36
C GLY A 430 -15.74 -5.68 2.82
N ALA A 431 -14.54 -5.16 2.56
CA ALA A 431 -14.36 -3.91 1.84
C ALA A 431 -15.05 -3.97 0.47
N ASN A 432 -15.58 -2.83 -0.01
CA ASN A 432 -16.35 -2.75 -1.26
C ASN A 432 -17.67 -3.56 -1.28
N ASN A 433 -18.26 -3.85 -0.11
CA ASN A 433 -19.49 -4.66 0.04
C ASN A 433 -19.41 -6.07 -0.56
N GLN A 434 -18.22 -6.62 -0.76
CA GLN A 434 -18.03 -7.99 -1.21
C GLN A 434 -18.49 -8.96 -0.11
N ARG A 435 -19.15 -10.05 -0.51
CA ARG A 435 -19.41 -11.15 0.40
C ARG A 435 -18.09 -11.79 0.82
N THR A 436 -17.90 -11.96 2.11
CA THR A 436 -16.73 -12.60 2.69
C THR A 436 -17.16 -13.77 3.58
N GLN A 437 -16.27 -14.73 3.73
CA GLN A 437 -16.49 -15.89 4.58
C GLN A 437 -15.36 -15.96 5.62
N LYS A 438 -15.70 -16.02 6.88
CA LYS A 438 -14.74 -16.36 7.92
C LYS A 438 -14.84 -17.85 8.22
N VAL A 439 -13.71 -18.55 8.14
CA VAL A 439 -13.65 -19.98 8.41
C VAL A 439 -12.69 -20.28 9.55
N VAL A 440 -12.89 -21.43 10.17
CA VAL A 440 -11.91 -22.09 11.05
C VAL A 440 -11.70 -23.47 10.47
N CYS A 441 -10.45 -23.83 10.21
CA CYS A 441 -10.09 -25.10 9.61
C CYS A 441 -9.17 -25.93 10.50
N THR A 442 -9.35 -27.25 10.45
CA THR A 442 -8.42 -28.21 11.03
C THR A 442 -7.57 -28.81 9.93
N GLN A 443 -6.27 -28.89 10.15
CA GLN A 443 -5.39 -29.64 9.24
C GLN A 443 -5.51 -31.14 9.54
N VAL A 444 -5.79 -31.91 8.50
CA VAL A 444 -5.93 -33.40 8.59
C VAL A 444 -4.98 -34.05 7.59
N PRO A 445 -4.25 -35.11 8.00
CA PRO A 445 -3.38 -35.85 7.10
C PRO A 445 -4.20 -36.51 5.98
N THR A 446 -3.69 -36.42 4.74
CA THR A 446 -4.32 -37.02 3.58
C THR A 446 -3.27 -37.51 2.57
N THR A 447 -3.70 -38.28 1.59
CA THR A 447 -2.91 -38.56 0.38
C THR A 447 -3.62 -37.91 -0.80
N ILE A 448 -2.92 -37.07 -1.53
CA ILE A 448 -3.44 -36.38 -2.71
C ILE A 448 -3.00 -37.10 -3.98
N THR A 449 -3.89 -37.24 -4.96
CA THR A 449 -3.62 -37.83 -6.27
C THR A 449 -4.33 -37.02 -7.35
N GLY A 450 -3.59 -36.58 -8.38
CA GLY A 450 -4.12 -35.78 -9.48
C GLY A 450 -3.19 -34.65 -9.90
N ASP A 451 -3.72 -33.71 -10.67
CA ASP A 451 -2.99 -32.55 -11.18
C ASP A 451 -3.19 -31.32 -10.29
N PHE A 452 -2.08 -30.74 -9.86
CA PHE A 452 -2.06 -29.59 -8.94
C PHE A 452 -1.19 -28.47 -9.49
N VAL A 453 -1.62 -27.24 -9.25
CA VAL A 453 -0.77 -26.06 -9.33
C VAL A 453 0.09 -26.02 -8.09
N ILE A 454 1.41 -26.01 -8.27
CA ILE A 454 2.40 -26.09 -7.19
C ILE A 454 2.94 -24.72 -6.89
N ILE A 455 2.86 -24.31 -5.63
CA ILE A 455 3.36 -23.04 -5.12
C ILE A 455 4.52 -23.33 -4.18
N SER A 456 5.73 -23.08 -4.64
CA SER A 456 6.95 -23.24 -3.85
C SER A 456 7.06 -22.16 -2.79
N MET A 457 7.44 -22.54 -1.58
CA MET A 457 7.71 -21.61 -0.48
C MET A 457 9.17 -21.18 -0.40
N ASP A 458 10.03 -21.71 -1.28
CA ASP A 458 11.41 -21.28 -1.46
C ASP A 458 11.56 -20.18 -2.52
N ASP A 459 10.49 -19.91 -3.30
CA ASP A 459 10.45 -18.85 -4.29
C ASP A 459 9.77 -17.59 -3.73
N LEU A 460 10.20 -16.41 -4.22
CA LEU A 460 9.49 -15.17 -3.92
C LEU A 460 8.23 -15.05 -4.79
N PRO A 461 7.14 -14.55 -4.22
CA PRO A 461 6.95 -13.97 -2.86
C PRO A 461 6.37 -14.99 -1.86
N SER A 462 7.22 -15.75 -1.20
CA SER A 462 6.77 -16.86 -0.33
C SER A 462 5.76 -16.43 0.77
N ARG A 463 5.93 -15.23 1.35
CA ARG A 463 5.07 -14.75 2.44
C ARG A 463 3.67 -14.35 1.99
N LEU A 464 3.52 -13.95 0.73
CA LEU A 464 2.23 -13.65 0.12
C LEU A 464 1.32 -14.89 0.10
N TRP A 465 1.92 -16.06 -0.12
CA TRP A 465 1.18 -17.33 -0.19
C TRP A 465 0.56 -17.71 1.14
N TYR A 466 1.14 -17.33 2.29
CA TYR A 466 0.46 -17.50 3.59
C TYR A 466 -0.87 -16.75 3.63
N GLU A 467 -0.88 -15.49 3.19
CA GLU A 467 -2.08 -14.67 3.20
C GLU A 467 -3.18 -15.24 2.30
N LEU A 468 -2.83 -15.97 1.22
CA LEU A 468 -3.77 -16.56 0.28
C LEU A 468 -4.24 -17.96 0.68
N PHE A 469 -3.33 -18.82 1.15
CA PHE A 469 -3.61 -20.24 1.37
C PHE A 469 -3.92 -20.61 2.82
N GLU A 470 -3.69 -19.73 3.79
CA GLU A 470 -4.17 -19.97 5.15
C GLU A 470 -5.61 -19.49 5.29
N PRO A 471 -6.58 -20.41 5.39
CA PRO A 471 -8.00 -20.09 5.19
C PRO A 471 -8.58 -19.14 6.23
N GLU A 472 -8.00 -19.08 7.44
CA GLU A 472 -8.42 -18.21 8.53
C GLU A 472 -8.05 -16.74 8.32
N LEU A 473 -7.06 -16.46 7.45
CA LEU A 473 -6.56 -15.09 7.23
C LEU A 473 -7.55 -14.25 6.42
N ASP A 474 -7.56 -12.96 6.71
CA ASP A 474 -8.52 -12.01 6.15
C ASP A 474 -8.43 -11.86 4.61
N ASN A 475 -7.31 -12.26 4.02
CA ASN A 475 -7.07 -12.14 2.59
C ASN A 475 -6.97 -13.49 1.87
N SER A 476 -7.38 -14.58 2.53
CA SER A 476 -7.34 -15.92 1.93
C SER A 476 -8.28 -16.07 0.72
N LEU A 477 -7.95 -17.01 -0.15
CA LEU A 477 -8.76 -17.34 -1.32
C LEU A 477 -10.20 -17.73 -0.92
N VAL A 478 -10.35 -18.46 0.20
CA VAL A 478 -11.65 -18.84 0.75
C VAL A 478 -12.42 -17.63 1.27
N ARG A 479 -11.75 -16.78 2.09
CA ARG A 479 -12.40 -15.62 2.70
C ARG A 479 -12.95 -14.65 1.65
N ASN A 480 -12.28 -14.50 0.54
CA ASN A 480 -12.67 -13.62 -0.56
C ASN A 480 -13.56 -14.30 -1.62
N GLY A 481 -14.00 -15.53 -1.37
CA GLY A 481 -14.94 -16.24 -2.25
C GLY A 481 -14.34 -16.69 -3.59
N LEU A 482 -13.01 -16.72 -3.72
CA LEU A 482 -12.34 -17.25 -4.90
C LEU A 482 -12.31 -18.79 -4.89
N ILE A 483 -12.43 -19.38 -3.72
CA ILE A 483 -12.59 -20.81 -3.50
C ILE A 483 -13.82 -21.00 -2.60
N GLU A 484 -14.75 -21.85 -3.04
CA GLU A 484 -15.92 -22.22 -2.27
C GLU A 484 -15.56 -23.15 -1.11
N CYS A 485 -16.30 -23.03 -0.01
CA CYS A 485 -16.12 -23.88 1.16
C CYS A 485 -17.46 -24.29 1.80
N SER A 486 -17.49 -25.46 2.41
CA SER A 486 -18.63 -25.97 3.17
C SER A 486 -18.15 -26.66 4.43
N ILE A 487 -18.90 -26.51 5.53
CA ILE A 487 -18.59 -27.17 6.81
C ILE A 487 -18.51 -28.70 6.62
N GLY A 488 -17.49 -29.33 7.20
CA GLY A 488 -17.20 -30.74 7.09
C GLY A 488 -16.62 -31.19 5.75
N LYS A 489 -16.24 -30.24 4.88
CA LYS A 489 -15.55 -30.52 3.61
C LYS A 489 -14.11 -30.02 3.63
N GLN A 490 -13.25 -30.71 2.91
CA GLN A 490 -11.89 -30.29 2.68
C GLN A 490 -11.84 -29.21 1.59
N LEU A 491 -10.94 -28.23 1.77
CA LEU A 491 -10.65 -27.25 0.74
C LEU A 491 -9.85 -27.90 -0.39
N PRO A 492 -9.96 -27.39 -1.64
CA PRO A 492 -9.28 -28.00 -2.78
C PRO A 492 -7.82 -27.54 -2.90
N TYR A 493 -7.15 -27.31 -1.76
CA TYR A 493 -5.71 -27.06 -1.69
C TYR A 493 -5.12 -27.61 -0.39
N TYR A 494 -3.83 -27.84 -0.41
CA TYR A 494 -3.13 -28.67 0.56
C TYR A 494 -1.79 -28.04 0.92
N ALA A 495 -1.35 -28.23 2.17
CA ALA A 495 0.01 -27.92 2.60
C ALA A 495 0.87 -29.17 2.53
N ILE A 496 2.05 -29.08 1.91
CA ILE A 496 3.01 -30.15 1.74
C ILE A 496 4.28 -29.78 2.52
N TYR A 497 4.71 -30.66 3.41
CA TYR A 497 5.87 -30.43 4.29
C TYR A 497 7.11 -31.27 3.90
N GLU A 498 6.95 -32.17 2.96
CA GLU A 498 8.01 -33.04 2.40
C GLU A 498 8.34 -32.60 0.96
N GLU A 499 9.45 -33.11 0.40
CA GLU A 499 9.78 -32.87 -1.00
C GLU A 499 8.72 -33.47 -1.93
N ILE A 500 8.52 -32.86 -3.09
CA ILE A 500 7.68 -33.41 -4.14
C ILE A 500 8.52 -34.41 -4.95
N ASN A 501 8.06 -35.66 -4.94
CA ASN A 501 8.68 -36.79 -5.68
C ASN A 501 8.40 -36.68 -7.17
#